data_afd265e19783ad7641a08e2e6f25dc1c
#
_entry.id   afd265e19783ad7641a08e2e6f25dc1c
#
_cell.length_a   1.000
_cell.length_b   1.000
_cell.length_c   1.000
_cell.angle_alpha   90.00
_cell.angle_beta   90.00
_cell.angle_gamma   90.00
#
_symmetry.space_group_name_H-M   'P 1'
#
loop_
_entity.id
_entity.type
_entity.pdbx_description
1 polymer ?
#
loop_
_entity_poly.entity_id
_entity_poly.type
_entity_poly.pdbx_seq_one_letter_code
_entity_poly.pdbx_strand_id
1 'polypeptide(L)'
;INNSDEIQNKLKINKNLIEKNKNKNIVFYVQVASLSKKTLVEKEWNRFKKKHSKYMKDLIYISQKAELKDNRVFFRLLVGKFMSKKEANDFCDKLSISTCIVKKNNE
;
A
#
# COMPACT_ATOMS: atom_id res chain seq x y z
N ILE A 1 -30.48 -17.31 -7.06
CA ILE A 1 -30.18 -16.70 -6.76
C ILE A 1 -30.14 -16.81 -6.34
N ASN A 2 -30.71 -17.26 -6.57
CA ASN A 2 -30.36 -16.80 -6.15
C ASN A 2 -30.13 -16.95 -5.62
N ASN A 3 -30.25 -17.27 -5.74
CA ASN A 3 -29.81 -16.89 -5.20
C ASN A 3 -29.48 -17.15 -4.73
N SER A 4 -29.50 -17.51 -4.90
CA SER A 4 -29.06 -17.15 -4.46
C SER A 4 -28.73 -17.38 -4.07
N ASP A 5 -29.19 -17.67 -4.25
CA ASP A 5 -28.73 -17.29 -3.88
C ASP A 5 -28.56 -17.29 -3.52
N GLU A 6 -28.39 -17.33 -3.66
CA GLU A 6 -28.07 -16.76 -3.31
C GLU A 6 -27.75 -16.75 -2.87
N ILE A 7 -28.17 -17.34 -2.70
CA ILE A 7 -27.82 -16.77 -2.24
C ILE A 7 -27.42 -16.91 -1.96
N GLN A 8 -28.02 -17.18 -2.04
CA GLN A 8 -27.42 -16.81 -1.88
C GLN A 8 -26.99 -16.58 -1.63
N ASN A 9 -27.33 -17.14 -1.41
CA ASN A 9 -27.00 -16.49 -1.23
C ASN A 9 -26.84 -16.20 -0.99
N LYS A 10 -26.89 -16.32 -1.18
CA LYS A 10 -26.60 -15.59 -1.00
C LYS A 10 -26.18 -15.27 -0.86
N LEU A 11 -26.46 -15.85 -0.93
CA LEU A 11 -25.99 -15.02 -0.79
C LEU A 11 -25.72 -14.98 -0.90
N LYS A 12 -25.70 -15.38 -1.05
CA LYS A 12 -25.32 -14.80 -1.21
C LYS A 12 -25.06 -14.34 -1.45
N ILE A 13 -25.33 -14.65 -1.54
CA ILE A 13 -25.02 -13.78 -1.73
C ILE A 13 -24.71 -13.62 -1.76
N ASN A 14 -24.79 -13.88 -1.85
CA ASN A 14 -24.43 -13.21 -2.05
C ASN A 14 -23.86 -13.37 -2.13
N LYS A 15 -23.66 -13.78 -2.02
CA LYS A 15 -23.04 -13.67 -2.34
C LYS A 15 -22.63 -13.54 -3.09
N ASN A 16 -22.73 -13.98 -3.43
CA ASN A 16 -22.30 -13.64 -4.42
C ASN A 16 -21.88 -12.48 -4.87
N LEU A 17 -21.63 -12.07 -5.03
CA LEU A 17 -21.23 -10.75 -5.30
C LEU A 17 -20.26 -10.16 -4.33
N ILE A 18 -20.08 -10.73 -3.31
CA ILE A 18 -19.21 -10.30 -2.23
C ILE A 18 -17.76 -10.59 -2.54
N GLU A 19 -17.51 -11.62 -3.25
CA GLU A 19 -16.14 -11.97 -3.62
C GLU A 19 -15.49 -10.89 -4.45
N LYS A 20 -16.27 -10.23 -5.27
CA LYS A 20 -15.75 -9.14 -6.09
C LYS A 20 -15.23 -8.00 -5.24
N ASN A 21 -15.87 -7.78 -4.11
CA ASN A 21 -15.48 -6.69 -3.23
C ASN A 21 -14.13 -6.90 -2.60
N LYS A 22 -13.73 -8.16 -2.42
CA LYS A 22 -12.42 -8.45 -1.87
C LYS A 22 -11.31 -7.90 -2.74
N ASN A 23 -11.49 -7.98 -4.05
CA ASN A 23 -10.48 -7.49 -4.97
C ASN A 23 -10.35 -5.97 -4.91
N LYS A 24 -11.43 -5.29 -4.55
CA LYS A 24 -11.41 -3.83 -4.45
C LYS A 24 -10.59 -3.33 -3.29
N ASN A 25 -10.29 -4.21 -2.34
CA ASN A 25 -9.55 -3.83 -1.14
C ASN A 25 -8.05 -4.02 -1.27
N ILE A 26 -7.60 -4.48 -2.43
CA ILE A 26 -6.18 -4.68 -2.67
C ILE A 26 -5.58 -3.38 -3.17
N VAL A 27 -4.60 -2.89 -2.46
CA VAL A 27 -3.89 -1.67 -2.86
C VAL A 27 -2.40 -1.94 -2.79
N PHE A 28 -1.64 -1.02 -3.36
CA PHE A 28 -0.18 -1.17 -3.44
C PHE A 28 0.49 0.07 -2.86
N TYR A 29 1.61 -0.16 -2.24
CA TYR A 29 2.46 0.90 -1.69
C TYR A 29 3.86 0.71 -2.22
N VAL A 30 4.64 1.79 -2.21
CA VAL A 30 6.04 1.75 -2.57
C VAL A 30 6.86 2.01 -1.31
N GLN A 31 7.79 1.11 -1.01
CA GLN A 31 8.71 1.32 0.11
C GLN A 31 9.83 2.24 -0.34
N VAL A 32 9.94 3.40 0.29
CA VAL A 32 10.93 4.40 -0.11
C VAL A 32 12.04 4.58 0.90
N ALA A 33 11.89 4.04 2.10
CA ALA A 33 12.93 4.17 3.12
C ALA A 33 12.73 3.12 4.21
N SER A 34 13.80 2.84 4.93
CA SER A 34 13.77 1.98 6.10
C SER A 34 14.54 2.69 7.20
N LEU A 35 13.89 2.92 8.34
CA LEU A 35 14.42 3.79 9.37
C LEU A 35 14.49 3.06 10.70
N SER A 36 15.45 3.43 11.53
CA SER A 36 15.69 2.73 12.80
C SER A 36 14.70 3.12 13.89
N LYS A 37 13.98 4.24 13.72
CA LYS A 37 13.04 4.72 14.74
C LYS A 37 11.76 5.19 14.08
N LYS A 38 10.65 4.93 14.75
CA LYS A 38 9.35 5.36 14.24
C LYS A 38 9.27 6.88 14.07
N THR A 39 9.89 7.62 14.98
CA THR A 39 9.87 9.08 14.92
C THR A 39 10.55 9.64 13.69
N LEU A 40 11.45 8.87 13.09
CA LEU A 40 12.15 9.32 11.87
C LEU A 40 11.30 9.15 10.62
N VAL A 41 10.24 8.34 10.69
CA VAL A 41 9.43 8.07 9.50
C VAL A 41 8.71 9.32 9.04
N GLU A 42 8.09 10.05 9.96
CA GLU A 42 7.38 11.27 9.60
C GLU A 42 8.33 12.34 9.05
N LYS A 43 9.50 12.44 9.65
CA LYS A 43 10.53 13.34 9.16
C LYS A 43 10.91 13.02 7.72
N GLU A 44 11.13 11.74 7.46
CA GLU A 44 11.51 11.31 6.12
C GLU A 44 10.38 11.51 5.14
N TRP A 45 9.13 11.28 5.56
CA TRP A 45 7.97 11.54 4.74
C TRP A 45 7.89 13.00 4.33
N ASN A 46 8.10 13.91 5.28
CA ASN A 46 8.04 15.34 4.97
C ASN A 46 9.15 15.75 4.03
N ARG A 47 10.34 15.20 4.20
CA ARG A 47 11.46 15.47 3.31
C ARG A 47 11.16 14.95 1.91
N PHE A 48 10.62 13.74 1.84
CA PHE A 48 10.28 13.09 0.58
C PHE A 48 9.20 13.89 -0.18
N LYS A 49 8.16 14.33 0.52
CA LYS A 49 7.11 15.13 -0.08
C LYS A 49 7.66 16.44 -0.66
N LYS A 50 8.53 17.07 0.08
CA LYS A 50 9.10 18.34 -0.35
C LYS A 50 9.98 18.16 -1.59
N LYS A 51 10.77 17.10 -1.58
CA LYS A 51 11.67 16.81 -2.70
C LYS A 51 10.92 16.48 -3.98
N HIS A 52 9.78 15.80 -3.85
CA HIS A 52 9.03 15.32 -5.01
C HIS A 52 7.63 15.91 -5.08
N SER A 53 7.47 17.15 -4.64
CA SER A 53 6.14 17.76 -4.48
C SER A 53 5.28 17.68 -5.74
N LYS A 54 5.90 17.69 -6.91
CA LYS A 54 5.17 17.62 -8.17
C LYS A 54 4.35 16.35 -8.32
N TYR A 55 4.81 15.26 -7.71
CA TYR A 55 4.19 13.94 -7.89
C TYR A 55 3.46 13.43 -6.66
N MET A 56 3.30 14.26 -5.64
CA MET A 56 2.83 13.79 -4.33
C MET A 56 1.36 14.05 -4.05
N LYS A 57 0.63 14.57 -5.02
CA LYS A 57 -0.78 14.87 -4.83
C LYS A 57 -1.57 13.61 -4.49
N ASP A 58 -2.38 13.71 -3.45
CA ASP A 58 -3.28 12.63 -3.01
C ASP A 58 -2.56 11.39 -2.49
N LEU A 59 -1.27 11.47 -2.26
CA LEU A 59 -0.54 10.34 -1.69
C LEU A 59 -0.47 10.47 -0.18
N ILE A 60 -0.44 9.31 0.46
CA ILE A 60 -0.32 9.19 1.91
C ILE A 60 0.85 8.27 2.22
N TYR A 61 1.18 8.18 3.50
CA TYR A 61 2.19 7.22 3.92
C TYR A 61 1.70 6.38 5.07
N ILE A 62 2.28 5.22 5.20
CA ILE A 62 2.13 4.41 6.41
C ILE A 62 3.52 4.00 6.88
N SER A 63 3.62 3.76 8.18
CA SER A 63 4.83 3.27 8.81
C SER A 63 4.61 1.80 9.11
N GLN A 64 5.46 0.94 8.56
CA GLN A 64 5.36 -0.49 8.79
C GLN A 64 6.52 -0.98 9.63
N LYS A 65 6.22 -1.50 10.81
CA LYS A 65 7.24 -2.07 11.68
C LYS A 65 7.70 -3.42 11.12
N ALA A 66 8.99 -3.63 11.07
CA ALA A 66 9.57 -4.88 10.63
C ALA A 66 10.57 -5.37 11.66
N GLU A 67 10.40 -6.63 12.10
CA GLU A 67 11.31 -7.24 13.07
C GLU A 67 12.12 -8.32 12.37
N LEU A 68 13.42 -8.25 12.52
CA LEU A 68 14.33 -9.22 11.93
C LEU A 68 14.64 -10.32 12.91
N LYS A 69 15.20 -11.41 12.42
CA LYS A 69 15.49 -12.59 13.24
C LYS A 69 16.44 -12.30 14.40
N ASP A 70 17.31 -11.32 14.24
CA ASP A 70 18.27 -10.95 15.29
C ASP A 70 17.73 -9.90 16.22
N ASN A 71 16.39 -9.74 16.27
CA ASN A 71 15.70 -8.80 17.14
C ASN A 71 15.89 -7.33 16.78
N ARG A 72 16.49 -7.05 15.63
CA ARG A 72 16.53 -5.67 15.15
C ARG A 72 15.15 -5.27 14.64
N VAL A 73 14.80 -4.01 14.87
CA VAL A 73 13.50 -3.47 14.48
C VAL A 73 13.73 -2.29 13.55
N PHE A 74 12.99 -2.28 12.46
CA PHE A 74 13.02 -1.15 11.51
C PHE A 74 11.61 -0.69 11.23
N PHE A 75 11.51 0.53 10.78
CA PHE A 75 10.22 1.11 10.39
C PHE A 75 10.32 1.53 8.93
N ARG A 76 9.48 0.93 8.11
CA ARG A 76 9.50 1.17 6.67
C ARG A 76 8.52 2.27 6.33
N LEU A 77 8.98 3.19 5.50
CA LEU A 77 8.13 4.26 4.99
C LEU A 77 7.53 3.77 3.68
N LEU A 78 6.22 3.58 3.68
CA LEU A 78 5.48 3.13 2.52
C LEU A 78 4.60 4.26 2.02
N VAL A 79 4.64 4.53 0.73
CA VAL A 79 3.90 5.62 0.10
C VAL A 79 2.86 5.04 -0.86
N GLY A 80 1.66 5.53 -0.81
CA GLY A 80 0.57 5.09 -1.66
C GLY A 80 -0.65 5.97 -1.44
N LYS A 81 -1.76 5.48 -1.76
CA LYS A 81 -2.13 4.16 -2.28
C LYS A 81 -2.11 4.15 -3.81
N PHE A 82 -1.69 3.03 -4.35
CA PHE A 82 -1.78 2.82 -5.79
C PHE A 82 -2.76 1.68 -6.05
N MET A 83 -3.55 1.80 -7.09
CA MET A 83 -4.60 0.83 -7.38
C MET A 83 -4.07 -0.38 -8.14
N SER A 84 -2.87 -0.29 -8.67
CA SER A 84 -2.27 -1.39 -9.40
C SER A 84 -0.76 -1.38 -9.21
N LYS A 85 -0.16 -2.54 -9.46
CA LYS A 85 1.29 -2.66 -9.42
C LYS A 85 1.94 -1.77 -10.47
N LYS A 86 1.28 -1.65 -11.62
CA LYS A 86 1.78 -0.81 -12.70
C LYS A 86 1.87 0.65 -12.27
N GLU A 87 0.83 1.16 -11.61
CA GLU A 87 0.85 2.54 -11.11
C GLU A 87 1.97 2.77 -10.12
N ALA A 88 2.18 1.79 -9.24
CA ALA A 88 3.26 1.89 -8.25
C ALA A 88 4.63 1.93 -8.94
N ASN A 89 4.83 1.07 -9.93
CA ASN A 89 6.09 1.05 -10.68
C ASN A 89 6.29 2.34 -11.48
N ASP A 90 5.22 2.85 -12.07
CA ASP A 90 5.30 4.12 -12.81
C ASP A 90 5.73 5.27 -11.89
N PHE A 91 5.22 5.26 -10.67
CA PHE A 91 5.60 6.25 -9.67
C PHE A 91 7.11 6.19 -9.40
N CYS A 92 7.63 4.98 -9.20
CA CYS A 92 9.07 4.80 -8.99
C CYS A 92 9.88 5.33 -10.16
N ASP A 93 9.42 5.05 -11.37
CA ASP A 93 10.13 5.49 -12.57
C ASP A 93 10.16 7.01 -12.66
N LYS A 94 9.03 7.65 -12.39
CA LYS A 94 8.95 9.11 -12.45
C LYS A 94 9.89 9.78 -11.45
N LEU A 95 10.05 9.17 -10.29
CA LEU A 95 10.88 9.74 -9.24
C LEU A 95 12.32 9.25 -9.28
N SER A 96 12.63 8.39 -10.24
CA SER A 96 13.97 7.80 -10.39
C SER A 96 14.42 7.09 -9.11
N ILE A 97 13.48 6.39 -8.49
CA ILE A 97 13.78 5.60 -7.30
C ILE A 97 14.48 4.33 -7.75
N SER A 98 15.76 4.21 -7.44
CA SER A 98 16.59 3.12 -7.93
C SER A 98 16.18 1.76 -7.34
N THR A 99 15.72 1.76 -6.09
CA THR A 99 15.27 0.53 -5.45
C THR A 99 13.79 0.66 -5.19
N CYS A 100 12.98 0.19 -6.14
CA CYS A 100 11.54 0.28 -6.03
C CYS A 100 10.99 -1.04 -5.51
N ILE A 101 10.49 -1.03 -4.28
CA ILE A 101 9.90 -2.20 -3.68
C ILE A 101 8.40 -1.96 -3.54
N VAL A 102 7.62 -2.74 -4.29
CA VAL A 102 6.17 -2.60 -4.27
C VAL A 102 5.59 -3.58 -3.26
N LYS A 103 4.77 -3.07 -2.35
CA LYS A 103 4.12 -3.86 -1.31
C LYS A 103 2.63 -3.92 -1.57
N LYS A 104 2.10 -5.13 -1.59
CA LYS A 104 0.68 -5.37 -1.73
C LYS A 104 0.04 -5.36 -0.34
N ASN A 105 -1.11 -4.72 -0.24
CA ASN A 105 -1.81 -4.63 1.04
C ASN A 105 -3.31 -4.80 0.83
N ASN A 106 -3.94 -5.49 1.78
CA ASN A 106 -5.40 -5.67 1.78
C ASN A 106 -5.99 -4.68 2.78
N GLU A 107 -6.97 -3.91 2.32
CA GLU A 107 -7.67 -2.96 3.20
C GLU A 107 -9.19 -3.21 3.30
#